data_df7583c92423872e32942ef74abdc31b
#
_entry.id   df7583c92423872e32942ef74abdc31b
#
_cell.length_a   1.000
_cell.length_b   1.000
_cell.length_c   1.000
_cell.angle_alpha   90.00
_cell.angle_beta   90.00
_cell.angle_gamma   90.00
#
_symmetry.space_group_name_H-M   'P 1'
#
loop_
_entity.id
_entity.type
_entity.pdbx_description
1 polymer ?
#
loop_
_entity_poly.entity_id
_entity_poly.type
_entity_poly.pdbx_seq_one_letter_code
_entity_poly.pdbx_strand_id
1 'polypeptide(L)'
;LLDLSAITIEQTIPPKNMVFKEGDKGDALYIVKSGKVNVLKRNSSGADSVLVSLGKGAVIGDMAIIDDQPRSASIATIQETTFLILTKDDFRNLLADVPEISFQILKMTTERLRATNVHLKELEASTNQMEDVIRVITKIARKSNLLSLNASIEAARVGEAGRAFSVVAAEMKKLAEDSALEAKKIESLLQDL
;
A
#
# COMPACT_ATOMS: atom_id res chain seq x y z
N LEU A 1 18.76 28.86 -17.17
CA LEU A 1 19.01 27.80 -16.19
C LEU A 1 19.29 28.45 -14.86
N LEU A 2 18.41 28.26 -13.88
CA LEU A 2 18.64 28.71 -12.50
C LEU A 2 19.88 27.98 -11.98
N ASP A 3 20.85 28.74 -11.50
CA ASP A 3 22.00 28.20 -10.79
C ASP A 3 21.59 27.93 -9.34
N LEU A 4 21.14 26.72 -9.06
CA LEU A 4 20.74 26.28 -7.72
C LEU A 4 21.95 26.17 -6.77
N SER A 5 23.18 26.27 -7.26
CA SER A 5 24.39 26.10 -6.46
C SER A 5 24.56 27.19 -5.38
N ALA A 6 23.99 28.37 -5.62
CA ALA A 6 24.07 29.49 -4.67
C ALA A 6 23.12 29.36 -3.46
N ILE A 7 22.07 28.55 -3.57
CA ILE A 7 21.00 28.42 -2.56
C ILE A 7 20.85 26.99 -2.01
N THR A 8 21.73 26.06 -2.45
CA THR A 8 21.71 24.67 -1.99
C THR A 8 23.02 24.29 -1.30
N ILE A 9 22.90 23.41 -0.31
CA ILE A 9 24.05 22.79 0.36
C ILE A 9 24.24 21.42 -0.27
N GLU A 10 25.46 21.14 -0.76
CA GLU A 10 25.78 19.81 -1.29
C GLU A 10 26.27 18.89 -0.16
N GLN A 11 25.64 17.70 -0.02
CA GLN A 11 26.03 16.70 0.96
C GLN A 11 26.03 15.31 0.36
N THR A 12 27.10 14.56 0.61
CA THR A 12 27.21 13.15 0.21
C THR A 12 26.99 12.25 1.42
N ILE A 13 26.10 11.28 1.28
CA ILE A 13 25.74 10.30 2.30
C ILE A 13 26.14 8.90 1.83
N PRO A 14 26.90 8.13 2.65
CA PRO A 14 27.31 6.77 2.31
C PRO A 14 26.11 5.83 2.13
N PRO A 15 26.32 4.61 1.51
CA PRO A 15 25.27 3.62 1.36
C PRO A 15 24.69 3.15 2.69
N LYS A 16 23.42 2.72 2.69
CA LYS A 16 22.71 2.15 3.85
C LYS A 16 22.56 3.10 5.04
N ASN A 17 22.59 4.40 4.80
CA ASN A 17 22.34 5.40 5.82
C ASN A 17 20.94 6.00 5.67
N MET A 18 20.32 6.29 6.82
CA MET A 18 19.06 7.02 6.87
C MET A 18 19.32 8.51 6.65
N VAL A 19 18.59 9.11 5.70
CA VAL A 19 18.64 10.55 5.42
C VAL A 19 17.72 11.28 6.41
N PHE A 20 16.49 10.79 6.56
CA PHE A 20 15.52 11.18 7.59
C PHE A 20 14.49 10.07 7.78
N LYS A 21 13.75 10.12 8.88
CA LYS A 21 12.73 9.12 9.23
C LYS A 21 11.32 9.67 9.07
N GLU A 22 10.38 8.76 8.82
CA GLU A 22 8.95 9.05 8.91
C GLU A 22 8.60 9.63 10.29
N GLY A 23 7.82 10.70 10.30
CA GLY A 23 7.44 11.42 11.53
C GLY A 23 8.42 12.49 11.97
N ASP A 24 9.64 12.56 11.42
CA ASP A 24 10.59 13.64 11.73
C ASP A 24 10.03 15.00 11.25
N LYS A 25 10.47 16.07 11.90
CA LYS A 25 10.18 17.43 11.42
C LYS A 25 10.92 17.70 10.10
N GLY A 26 10.21 18.21 9.10
CA GLY A 26 10.80 18.60 7.82
C GLY A 26 11.24 20.06 7.82
N ASP A 27 12.53 20.31 7.58
CA ASP A 27 13.15 21.64 7.53
C ASP A 27 13.83 21.92 6.18
N ALA A 28 14.00 20.92 5.34
CA ALA A 28 14.62 21.01 4.02
C ALA A 28 14.04 19.96 3.06
N LEU A 29 14.15 20.22 1.78
CA LEU A 29 14.01 19.22 0.71
C LEU A 29 15.40 18.81 0.19
N TYR A 30 15.45 17.65 -0.45
CA TYR A 30 16.67 17.06 -0.97
C TYR A 30 16.47 16.71 -2.45
N ILE A 31 17.37 17.15 -3.31
CA ILE A 31 17.40 16.80 -4.73
C ILE A 31 18.54 15.79 -4.91
N VAL A 32 18.25 14.63 -5.45
CA VAL A 32 19.28 13.61 -5.74
C VAL A 32 20.13 14.07 -6.92
N LYS A 33 21.35 14.54 -6.65
CA LYS A 33 22.33 14.93 -7.68
C LYS A 33 22.95 13.70 -8.35
N SER A 34 23.31 12.70 -7.54
CA SER A 34 23.80 11.39 -7.98
C SER A 34 23.50 10.33 -6.92
N GLY A 35 23.50 9.05 -7.33
CA GLY A 35 23.21 7.96 -6.42
C GLY A 35 21.77 7.46 -6.52
N LYS A 36 21.32 6.74 -5.47
CA LYS A 36 19.99 6.12 -5.42
C LYS A 36 19.53 5.93 -3.96
N VAL A 37 18.25 6.18 -3.73
CA VAL A 37 17.61 6.06 -2.41
C VAL A 37 16.37 5.18 -2.46
N ASN A 38 16.00 4.59 -1.32
CA ASN A 38 14.72 3.95 -1.09
C ASN A 38 13.82 4.89 -0.28
N VAL A 39 12.57 5.00 -0.70
CA VAL A 39 11.47 5.53 0.10
C VAL A 39 10.88 4.38 0.88
N LEU A 40 10.87 4.50 2.20
CA LEU A 40 10.43 3.47 3.13
C LEU A 40 9.18 3.93 3.87
N LYS A 41 8.22 3.04 4.03
CA LYS A 41 7.01 3.28 4.82
C LYS A 41 6.88 2.21 5.88
N ARG A 42 6.55 2.60 7.10
CA ARG A 42 6.27 1.66 8.18
C ARG A 42 4.93 0.99 7.95
N ASN A 43 4.91 -0.33 7.91
CA ASN A 43 3.69 -1.11 7.79
C ASN A 43 3.00 -1.31 9.16
N SER A 44 1.81 -1.90 9.18
CA SER A 44 1.04 -2.17 10.39
C SER A 44 1.73 -3.12 11.38
N SER A 45 2.70 -3.92 10.94
CA SER A 45 3.54 -4.77 11.81
C SER A 45 4.74 -4.04 12.39
N GLY A 46 4.94 -2.75 12.07
CA GLY A 46 6.07 -1.93 12.54
C GLY A 46 7.36 -2.11 11.74
N ALA A 47 7.36 -2.92 10.69
CA ALA A 47 8.50 -3.09 9.80
C ALA A 47 8.49 -2.08 8.66
N ASP A 48 9.68 -1.61 8.25
CA ASP A 48 9.82 -0.73 7.10
C ASP A 48 9.73 -1.53 5.79
N SER A 49 8.85 -1.12 4.89
CA SER A 49 8.71 -1.66 3.53
C SER A 49 9.16 -0.63 2.50
N VAL A 50 9.82 -1.10 1.44
CA VAL A 50 10.25 -0.24 0.34
C VAL A 50 9.04 0.06 -0.55
N LEU A 51 8.66 1.35 -0.63
CA LEU A 51 7.61 1.79 -1.54
C LEU A 51 8.14 1.96 -2.96
N VAL A 52 9.27 2.66 -3.10
CA VAL A 52 9.88 2.98 -4.40
C VAL A 52 11.34 3.31 -4.22
N SER A 53 12.13 3.08 -5.27
CA SER A 53 13.52 3.53 -5.35
C SER A 53 13.63 4.72 -6.30
N LEU A 54 14.30 5.78 -5.86
CA LEU A 54 14.45 7.04 -6.59
C LEU A 54 15.93 7.30 -6.88
N GLY A 55 16.23 7.87 -8.05
CA GLY A 55 17.57 8.18 -8.50
C GLY A 55 17.75 9.65 -8.85
N LYS A 56 18.80 9.94 -9.64
CA LYS A 56 19.18 11.29 -10.06
C LYS A 56 17.98 12.12 -10.56
N GLY A 57 17.87 13.36 -10.07
CA GLY A 57 16.83 14.33 -10.41
C GLY A 57 15.58 14.19 -9.53
N ALA A 58 15.46 13.16 -8.70
CA ALA A 58 14.34 13.03 -7.79
C ALA A 58 14.39 14.08 -6.66
N VAL A 59 13.23 14.62 -6.31
CA VAL A 59 13.03 15.51 -5.17
C VAL A 59 12.36 14.71 -4.06
N ILE A 60 12.88 14.79 -2.85
CA ILE A 60 12.39 14.09 -1.67
C ILE A 60 12.26 15.04 -0.48
N GLY A 61 11.26 14.79 0.38
CA GLY A 61 10.98 15.62 1.54
C GLY A 61 10.27 16.93 1.24
N ASP A 62 9.82 17.12 0.01
CA ASP A 62 9.07 18.28 -0.49
C ASP A 62 7.74 18.49 0.26
N MET A 63 7.00 17.42 0.55
CA MET A 63 5.70 17.50 1.22
C MET A 63 5.80 18.25 2.56
N ALA A 64 6.72 17.82 3.42
CA ALA A 64 6.85 18.34 4.77
C ALA A 64 7.22 19.84 4.85
N ILE A 65 7.83 20.40 3.80
CA ILE A 65 8.15 21.83 3.73
C ILE A 65 7.02 22.65 3.10
N ILE A 66 6.14 22.00 2.33
CA ILE A 66 4.98 22.65 1.68
C ILE A 66 3.79 22.73 2.64
N ASP A 67 3.46 21.62 3.34
CA ASP A 67 2.26 21.50 4.17
C ASP A 67 2.51 21.60 5.68
N ASP A 68 3.78 21.80 6.08
CA ASP A 68 4.20 21.89 7.49
C ASP A 68 3.89 20.61 8.32
N GLN A 69 3.68 19.47 7.66
CA GLN A 69 3.45 18.21 8.32
C GLN A 69 4.77 17.44 8.54
N PRO A 70 4.81 16.48 9.47
CA PRO A 70 5.96 15.58 9.62
C PRO A 70 6.28 14.82 8.32
N ARG A 71 7.54 14.33 8.22
CA ARG A 71 7.99 13.50 7.09
C ARG A 71 7.01 12.35 6.84
N SER A 72 6.46 12.24 5.66
CA SER A 72 5.46 11.24 5.27
C SER A 72 6.04 9.82 5.08
N ALA A 73 7.36 9.71 4.94
CA ALA A 73 8.09 8.46 4.74
C ALA A 73 9.53 8.62 5.20
N SER A 74 10.24 7.49 5.42
CA SER A 74 11.67 7.47 5.67
C SER A 74 12.43 7.37 4.35
N ILE A 75 13.65 7.96 4.30
CA ILE A 75 14.55 7.87 3.16
C ILE A 75 15.87 7.25 3.59
N ALA A 76 16.29 6.21 2.87
CA ALA A 76 17.59 5.56 3.07
C ALA A 76 18.37 5.44 1.76
N THR A 77 19.68 5.65 1.82
CA THR A 77 20.58 5.51 0.67
C THR A 77 20.81 4.02 0.34
N ILE A 78 20.73 3.67 -0.95
CA ILE A 78 21.08 2.32 -1.43
C ILE A 78 22.58 2.24 -1.78
N GLN A 79 23.08 3.31 -2.33
CA GLN A 79 24.49 3.52 -2.70
C GLN A 79 24.93 4.89 -2.21
N GLU A 80 26.20 5.22 -2.33
CA GLU A 80 26.68 6.57 -2.07
C GLU A 80 25.85 7.56 -2.88
N THR A 81 25.25 8.53 -2.19
CA THR A 81 24.29 9.46 -2.79
C THR A 81 24.64 10.88 -2.40
N THR A 82 24.78 11.73 -3.41
CA THR A 82 24.99 13.16 -3.25
C THR A 82 23.67 13.90 -3.43
N PHE A 83 23.34 14.75 -2.48
CA PHE A 83 22.15 15.58 -2.46
C PHE A 83 22.49 17.05 -2.62
N LEU A 84 21.61 17.79 -3.28
CA LEU A 84 21.46 19.22 -3.12
C LEU A 84 20.33 19.45 -2.13
N ILE A 85 20.65 20.09 -1.01
CA ILE A 85 19.73 20.33 0.10
C ILE A 85 19.27 21.79 0.02
N LEU A 86 17.97 22.01 -0.02
CA LEU A 86 17.35 23.32 -0.02
C LEU A 86 16.52 23.48 1.26
N THR A 87 16.85 24.50 2.06
CA THR A 87 16.11 24.79 3.28
C THR A 87 14.69 25.27 2.97
N LYS A 88 13.80 25.18 3.95
CA LYS A 88 12.41 25.63 3.81
C LYS A 88 12.34 27.12 3.46
N ASP A 89 13.19 27.95 4.07
CA ASP A 89 13.18 29.40 3.83
C ASP A 89 13.72 29.72 2.43
N ASP A 90 14.81 29.08 2.01
CA ASP A 90 15.35 29.26 0.67
C ASP A 90 14.38 28.77 -0.40
N PHE A 91 13.64 27.66 -0.11
CA PHE A 91 12.58 27.16 -1.01
C PHE A 91 11.45 28.19 -1.14
N ARG A 92 11.01 28.81 -0.05
CA ARG A 92 9.98 29.87 -0.10
C ARG A 92 10.43 31.10 -0.89
N ASN A 93 11.68 31.53 -0.69
CA ASN A 93 12.27 32.63 -1.46
C ASN A 93 12.35 32.28 -2.94
N LEU A 94 12.78 31.05 -3.27
CA LEU A 94 12.84 30.57 -4.65
C LEU A 94 11.45 30.59 -5.32
N LEU A 95 10.40 30.20 -4.61
CA LEU A 95 9.02 30.23 -5.14
C LEU A 95 8.52 31.66 -5.36
N ALA A 96 8.94 32.61 -4.52
CA ALA A 96 8.59 34.02 -4.67
C ALA A 96 9.32 34.66 -5.86
N ASP A 97 10.60 34.30 -6.04
CA ASP A 97 11.45 34.88 -7.11
C ASP A 97 11.18 34.26 -8.48
N VAL A 98 10.71 33.01 -8.52
CA VAL A 98 10.50 32.25 -9.76
C VAL A 98 9.13 31.57 -9.76
N PRO A 99 8.04 32.29 -10.10
CA PRO A 99 6.67 31.77 -10.07
C PRO A 99 6.44 30.53 -10.96
N GLU A 100 7.25 30.35 -12.01
CA GLU A 100 7.20 29.20 -12.91
C GLU A 100 7.46 27.87 -12.15
N ILE A 101 8.28 27.91 -11.11
CA ILE A 101 8.55 26.72 -10.26
C ILE A 101 7.28 26.31 -9.51
N SER A 102 6.52 27.29 -9.01
CA SER A 102 5.23 27.04 -8.34
C SER A 102 4.25 26.34 -9.28
N PHE A 103 4.21 26.77 -10.54
CA PHE A 103 3.36 26.13 -11.56
C PHE A 103 3.79 24.70 -11.90
N GLN A 104 5.09 24.45 -11.97
CA GLN A 104 5.64 23.10 -12.19
C GLN A 104 5.33 22.16 -11.03
N ILE A 105 5.45 22.64 -9.78
CA ILE A 105 5.09 21.88 -8.59
C ILE A 105 3.59 21.54 -8.60
N LEU A 106 2.74 22.51 -8.91
CA LEU A 106 1.30 22.30 -9.01
C LEU A 106 0.94 21.27 -10.08
N LYS A 107 1.59 21.32 -11.23
CA LYS A 107 1.43 20.34 -12.31
C LYS A 107 1.82 18.94 -11.85
N MET A 108 3.01 18.77 -11.25
CA MET A 108 3.47 17.50 -10.70
C MET A 108 2.50 16.94 -9.65
N THR A 109 2.01 17.79 -8.74
CA THR A 109 1.05 17.38 -7.71
C THR A 109 -0.26 16.91 -8.34
N THR A 110 -0.74 17.61 -9.37
CA THR A 110 -1.96 17.23 -10.11
C THR A 110 -1.78 15.88 -10.84
N GLU A 111 -0.60 15.63 -11.41
CA GLU A 111 -0.27 14.35 -12.06
C GLU A 111 -0.21 13.20 -11.04
N ARG A 112 0.41 13.43 -9.88
CA ARG A 112 0.42 12.46 -8.75
C ARG A 112 -0.99 12.14 -8.27
N LEU A 113 -1.85 13.15 -8.08
CA LEU A 113 -3.25 12.97 -7.68
C LEU A 113 -4.04 12.14 -8.71
N ARG A 114 -3.84 12.40 -10.01
CA ARG A 114 -4.48 11.60 -11.06
C ARG A 114 -4.02 10.14 -11.03
N ALA A 115 -2.72 9.89 -10.88
CA ALA A 115 -2.19 8.53 -10.76
C ALA A 115 -2.75 7.80 -9.52
N THR A 116 -2.83 8.48 -8.38
CA THR A 116 -3.42 7.93 -7.15
C THR A 116 -4.90 7.60 -7.34
N ASN A 117 -5.68 8.48 -7.99
CA ASN A 117 -7.10 8.23 -8.28
C ASN A 117 -7.33 7.04 -9.22
N VAL A 118 -6.42 6.80 -10.18
CA VAL A 118 -6.47 5.60 -11.04
C VAL A 118 -6.25 4.35 -10.19
N HIS A 119 -5.23 4.36 -9.34
CA HIS A 119 -4.91 3.23 -8.48
C HIS A 119 -6.02 2.92 -7.47
N LEU A 120 -6.66 3.95 -6.90
CA LEU A 120 -7.82 3.76 -6.02
C LEU A 120 -8.99 3.07 -6.75
N LYS A 121 -9.28 3.45 -7.99
CA LYS A 121 -10.32 2.79 -8.79
C LYS A 121 -10.01 1.33 -9.11
N GLU A 122 -8.74 1.01 -9.35
CA GLU A 122 -8.30 -0.39 -9.55
C GLU A 122 -8.47 -1.22 -8.28
N LEU A 123 -8.16 -0.65 -7.11
CA LEU A 123 -8.39 -1.26 -5.80
C LEU A 123 -9.88 -1.49 -5.55
N GLU A 124 -10.73 -0.50 -5.77
CA GLU A 124 -12.19 -0.64 -5.65
C GLU A 124 -12.74 -1.74 -6.56
N ALA A 125 -12.28 -1.80 -7.82
CA ALA A 125 -12.68 -2.86 -8.75
C ALA A 125 -12.25 -4.25 -8.27
N SER A 126 -11.04 -4.38 -7.72
CA SER A 126 -10.53 -5.63 -7.16
C SER A 126 -11.33 -6.06 -5.93
N THR A 127 -11.67 -5.12 -5.05
CA THR A 127 -12.51 -5.37 -3.86
C THR A 127 -13.89 -5.88 -4.26
N ASN A 128 -14.55 -5.23 -5.23
CA ASN A 128 -15.85 -5.67 -5.74
C ASN A 128 -15.79 -7.10 -6.35
N GLN A 129 -14.71 -7.43 -7.07
CA GLN A 129 -14.51 -8.79 -7.57
C GLN A 129 -14.36 -9.82 -6.45
N MET A 130 -13.63 -9.48 -5.37
CA MET A 130 -13.50 -10.35 -4.20
C MET A 130 -14.83 -10.58 -3.51
N GLU A 131 -15.69 -9.57 -3.38
CA GLU A 131 -17.04 -9.71 -2.82
C GLU A 131 -17.90 -10.69 -3.65
N ASP A 132 -17.83 -10.60 -4.98
CA ASP A 132 -18.56 -11.52 -5.85
C ASP A 132 -18.09 -12.97 -5.69
N VAL A 133 -16.77 -13.19 -5.58
CA VAL A 133 -16.21 -14.54 -5.32
C VAL A 133 -16.68 -15.07 -3.97
N ILE A 134 -16.66 -14.26 -2.91
CA ILE A 134 -17.15 -14.65 -1.57
C ILE A 134 -18.63 -15.04 -1.63
N ARG A 135 -19.44 -14.27 -2.34
CA ARG A 135 -20.86 -14.57 -2.53
C ARG A 135 -21.07 -15.93 -3.20
N VAL A 136 -20.26 -16.26 -4.21
CA VAL A 136 -20.28 -17.57 -4.90
C VAL A 136 -19.86 -18.69 -3.94
N ILE A 137 -18.77 -18.51 -3.19
CA ILE A 137 -18.28 -19.51 -2.21
C ILE A 137 -19.36 -19.78 -1.14
N THR A 138 -19.98 -18.73 -0.59
CA THR A 138 -21.07 -18.85 0.38
C THR A 138 -22.26 -19.63 -0.19
N LYS A 139 -22.62 -19.37 -1.45
CA LYS A 139 -23.69 -20.10 -2.13
C LYS A 139 -23.34 -21.58 -2.32
N ILE A 140 -22.10 -21.90 -2.71
CA ILE A 140 -21.61 -23.28 -2.84
C ILE A 140 -21.63 -23.99 -1.48
N ALA A 141 -21.12 -23.35 -0.44
CA ALA A 141 -21.11 -23.89 0.92
C ALA A 141 -22.52 -24.24 1.41
N ARG A 142 -23.49 -23.32 1.23
CA ARG A 142 -24.90 -23.58 1.56
C ARG A 142 -25.48 -24.77 0.77
N LYS A 143 -25.20 -24.85 -0.53
CA LYS A 143 -25.67 -25.96 -1.36
C LYS A 143 -25.05 -27.30 -0.97
N SER A 144 -23.73 -27.29 -0.64
CA SER A 144 -23.03 -28.49 -0.14
C SER A 144 -23.57 -28.94 1.21
N ASN A 145 -23.90 -28.03 2.11
CA ASN A 145 -24.54 -28.34 3.38
C ASN A 145 -25.92 -29.01 3.20
N LEU A 146 -26.73 -28.49 2.27
CA LEU A 146 -28.03 -29.10 1.95
C LEU A 146 -27.87 -30.50 1.33
N LEU A 147 -26.90 -30.68 0.42
CA LEU A 147 -26.60 -31.98 -0.19
C LEU A 147 -26.10 -32.98 0.85
N SER A 148 -25.25 -32.59 1.77
CA SER A 148 -24.74 -33.45 2.83
C SER A 148 -25.86 -33.85 3.81
N LEU A 149 -26.79 -32.94 4.09
CA LEU A 149 -27.97 -33.25 4.90
C LEU A 149 -28.85 -34.30 4.22
N ASN A 150 -29.16 -34.12 2.93
CA ASN A 150 -29.94 -35.08 2.17
C ASN A 150 -29.24 -36.45 2.09
N ALA A 151 -27.92 -36.46 1.90
CA ALA A 151 -27.11 -37.69 1.91
C ALA A 151 -27.15 -38.38 3.28
N SER A 152 -27.10 -37.64 4.38
CA SER A 152 -27.23 -38.17 5.74
C SER A 152 -28.58 -38.80 5.99
N ILE A 153 -29.67 -38.17 5.48
CA ILE A 153 -31.03 -38.70 5.61
C ILE A 153 -31.18 -40.03 4.84
N GLU A 154 -30.68 -40.08 3.58
CA GLU A 154 -30.75 -41.27 2.77
C GLU A 154 -29.86 -42.41 3.31
N ALA A 155 -28.68 -42.06 3.83
CA ALA A 155 -27.81 -43.04 4.50
C ALA A 155 -28.49 -43.66 5.74
N ALA A 156 -29.19 -42.86 6.53
CA ALA A 156 -29.97 -43.37 7.67
C ALA A 156 -31.15 -44.28 7.25
N ARG A 157 -31.75 -43.96 6.10
CA ARG A 157 -32.89 -44.74 5.55
C ARG A 157 -32.55 -46.17 5.14
N VAL A 158 -31.30 -46.39 4.66
CA VAL A 158 -30.85 -47.72 4.22
C VAL A 158 -30.16 -48.52 5.35
N GLY A 159 -30.15 -48.01 6.57
CA GLY A 159 -29.69 -48.70 7.78
C GLY A 159 -28.19 -49.05 7.74
N GLU A 160 -27.80 -50.26 8.11
CA GLU A 160 -26.38 -50.67 8.24
C GLU A 160 -25.61 -50.50 6.90
N ALA A 161 -26.23 -50.74 5.74
CA ALA A 161 -25.59 -50.53 4.45
C ALA A 161 -25.22 -49.07 4.17
N GLY A 162 -25.90 -48.11 4.81
CA GLY A 162 -25.61 -46.68 4.69
C GLY A 162 -24.54 -46.11 5.61
N ARG A 163 -24.00 -46.92 6.50
CA ARG A 163 -23.09 -46.43 7.56
C ARG A 163 -21.83 -45.72 7.02
N ALA A 164 -21.22 -46.26 5.94
CA ALA A 164 -20.07 -45.62 5.31
C ALA A 164 -20.45 -44.27 4.64
N PHE A 165 -21.63 -44.19 4.03
CA PHE A 165 -22.15 -42.95 3.41
C PHE A 165 -22.49 -41.90 4.45
N SER A 166 -22.97 -42.29 5.64
CA SER A 166 -23.24 -41.35 6.75
C SER A 166 -21.98 -40.62 7.22
N VAL A 167 -20.84 -41.33 7.29
CA VAL A 167 -19.55 -40.70 7.64
C VAL A 167 -19.12 -39.68 6.62
N VAL A 168 -19.21 -40.02 5.33
CA VAL A 168 -18.87 -39.09 4.23
C VAL A 168 -19.79 -37.86 4.24
N ALA A 169 -21.09 -38.07 4.44
CA ALA A 169 -22.05 -36.98 4.51
C ALA A 169 -21.78 -36.04 5.71
N ALA A 170 -21.39 -36.58 6.86
CA ALA A 170 -21.03 -35.78 8.02
C ALA A 170 -19.76 -34.94 7.76
N GLU A 171 -18.75 -35.52 7.10
CA GLU A 171 -17.53 -34.81 6.77
C GLU A 171 -17.79 -33.71 5.72
N MET A 172 -18.62 -34.00 4.70
CA MET A 172 -19.06 -32.97 3.73
C MET A 172 -19.80 -31.83 4.39
N LYS A 173 -20.65 -32.11 5.38
CA LYS A 173 -21.37 -31.09 6.14
C LYS A 173 -20.39 -30.17 6.88
N LYS A 174 -19.43 -30.76 7.60
CA LYS A 174 -18.41 -30.02 8.33
C LYS A 174 -17.60 -29.13 7.39
N LEU A 175 -17.14 -29.65 6.26
CA LEU A 175 -16.38 -28.88 5.27
C LEU A 175 -17.19 -27.70 4.72
N ALA A 176 -18.49 -27.88 4.50
CA ALA A 176 -19.39 -26.83 4.06
C ALA A 176 -19.57 -25.72 5.12
N GLU A 177 -19.71 -26.10 6.39
CA GLU A 177 -19.81 -25.16 7.52
C GLU A 177 -18.51 -24.38 7.69
N ASP A 178 -17.35 -25.04 7.63
CA ASP A 178 -16.04 -24.40 7.72
C ASP A 178 -15.82 -23.42 6.54
N SER A 179 -16.18 -23.82 5.33
CA SER A 179 -16.10 -22.96 4.14
C SER A 179 -16.98 -21.70 4.26
N ALA A 180 -18.18 -21.82 4.81
CA ALA A 180 -19.09 -20.69 5.04
C ALA A 180 -18.52 -19.73 6.11
N LEU A 181 -17.89 -20.28 7.17
CA LEU A 181 -17.26 -19.48 8.21
C LEU A 181 -16.06 -18.69 7.69
N GLU A 182 -15.19 -19.34 6.92
CA GLU A 182 -14.01 -18.66 6.34
C GLU A 182 -14.44 -17.58 5.32
N ALA A 183 -15.44 -17.84 4.49
CA ALA A 183 -16.01 -16.84 3.59
C ALA A 183 -16.51 -15.61 4.34
N LYS A 184 -17.19 -15.80 5.48
CA LYS A 184 -17.67 -14.70 6.32
C LYS A 184 -16.54 -13.89 6.97
N LYS A 185 -15.43 -14.54 7.35
CA LYS A 185 -14.25 -13.83 7.87
C LYS A 185 -13.63 -12.93 6.80
N ILE A 186 -13.51 -13.44 5.55
CA ILE A 186 -12.96 -12.65 4.44
C ILE A 186 -13.88 -11.46 4.14
N GLU A 187 -15.20 -11.66 4.14
CA GLU A 187 -16.20 -10.58 3.96
C GLU A 187 -16.02 -9.47 5.00
N SER A 188 -15.81 -9.83 6.27
CA SER A 188 -15.55 -8.85 7.34
C SER A 188 -14.24 -8.08 7.11
N LEU A 189 -13.18 -8.75 6.67
CA LEU A 189 -11.89 -8.10 6.37
C LEU A 189 -11.97 -7.12 5.20
N LEU A 190 -12.84 -7.38 4.21
CA LEU A 190 -13.06 -6.47 3.08
C LEU A 190 -13.88 -5.24 3.45
N GLN A 191 -14.75 -5.34 4.48
CA GLN A 191 -15.53 -4.20 4.97
C GLN A 191 -14.70 -3.22 5.81
N ASP A 192 -13.54 -3.66 6.32
CA ASP A 192 -12.61 -2.85 7.12
C ASP A 192 -11.53 -2.17 6.25
N LEU A 193 -11.54 -2.37 4.92
CA LEU A 193 -10.64 -1.74 3.93
C LEU A 193 -11.22 -0.46 3.35
#